data_72240814cfc97b3e427dfba08f3ca843
#
_entry.id   72240814cfc97b3e427dfba08f3ca843
#
_cell.length_a   1.000
_cell.length_b   1.000
_cell.length_c   1.000
_cell.angle_alpha   90.00
_cell.angle_beta   90.00
_cell.angle_gamma   90.00
#
_symmetry.space_group_name_H-M   'P 1'
#
loop_
_entity.id
_entity.type
_entity.pdbx_description
1 polymer ?
#
loop_
_entity_poly.entity_id
_entity_poly.type
_entity_poly.pdbx_seq_one_letter_code
_entity_poly.pdbx_strand_id
1 'polypeptide(L)'
;MGKFNSAVITPVLAAGSVASPYFFQVNVSQRLCEKSCVESQPSFVPRFSVKSVSAVGTGQYVATIHIEGVIAYTPCNGNVCCTKTQLISQDFTLPFTSATVPTAVTVVAGVSVNVIAGSMCQQCSRNFVSETPLTLTVA
;
A
#
# COMPACT_ATOMS: atom_id res chain seq x y z
N MET A 1 -23.16 12.85 -2.92
CA MET A 1 -22.54 11.63 -2.45
C MET A 1 -21.03 11.74 -2.55
N GLY A 2 -20.37 11.45 -1.48
CA GLY A 2 -18.93 11.43 -1.48
C GLY A 2 -18.38 10.35 -2.39
N LYS A 3 -17.40 10.68 -3.17
CA LYS A 3 -16.67 9.70 -3.94
C LYS A 3 -15.48 9.23 -3.13
N PHE A 4 -15.32 7.93 -3.07
CA PHE A 4 -14.12 7.37 -2.47
C PHE A 4 -12.99 7.53 -3.48
N ASN A 5 -11.95 8.23 -3.06
CA ASN A 5 -10.73 8.26 -3.84
C ASN A 5 -9.99 6.96 -3.58
N SER A 6 -9.83 6.15 -4.60
CA SER A 6 -9.00 4.97 -4.49
C SER A 6 -7.56 5.38 -4.22
N ALA A 7 -6.88 4.64 -3.35
CA ALA A 7 -5.46 4.82 -3.16
C ALA A 7 -4.72 4.44 -4.44
N VAL A 8 -3.64 5.14 -4.73
CA VAL A 8 -2.73 4.77 -5.80
C VAL A 8 -1.67 3.85 -5.21
N ILE A 9 -1.60 2.62 -5.70
CA ILE A 9 -0.67 1.62 -5.22
C ILE A 9 0.33 1.32 -6.33
N THR A 10 1.60 1.56 -6.05
CA THR A 10 2.67 1.37 -7.01
C THR A 10 3.70 0.39 -6.43
N PRO A 11 3.69 -0.87 -6.86
CA PRO A 11 4.74 -1.80 -6.47
C PRO A 11 5.99 -1.56 -7.33
N VAL A 12 7.15 -1.56 -6.69
CA VAL A 12 8.43 -1.39 -7.35
C VAL A 12 9.31 -2.58 -7.00
N LEU A 13 9.75 -3.32 -8.03
CA LEU A 13 10.66 -4.44 -7.84
C LEU A 13 12.06 -3.92 -7.56
N ALA A 14 12.70 -4.44 -6.53
CA ALA A 14 14.06 -4.06 -6.17
C ALA A 14 15.03 -4.46 -7.28
N ALA A 15 16.03 -3.61 -7.54
CA ALA A 15 17.07 -3.88 -8.51
C ALA A 15 17.81 -5.18 -8.13
N GLY A 16 18.00 -6.07 -9.10
CA GLY A 16 18.68 -7.35 -8.90
C GLY A 16 17.78 -8.45 -8.34
N SER A 17 16.49 -8.18 -8.08
CA SER A 17 15.55 -9.21 -7.65
C SER A 17 15.03 -9.97 -8.87
N VAL A 18 15.72 -11.04 -9.27
CA VAL A 18 15.45 -11.76 -10.52
C VAL A 18 14.94 -13.18 -10.30
N ALA A 19 14.90 -13.62 -9.05
CA ALA A 19 14.42 -14.96 -8.68
C ALA A 19 13.77 -14.91 -7.30
N SER A 20 12.95 -15.90 -7.00
CA SER A 20 12.31 -16.00 -5.68
C SER A 20 13.35 -16.16 -4.56
N PRO A 21 13.21 -15.43 -3.44
CA PRO A 21 12.16 -14.46 -3.15
C PRO A 21 12.34 -13.14 -3.88
N TYR A 22 11.21 -12.57 -4.34
CA TYR A 22 11.22 -11.28 -4.99
C TYR A 22 10.96 -10.18 -3.95
N PHE A 23 11.76 -9.13 -4.00
CA PHE A 23 11.65 -8.01 -3.05
C PHE A 23 11.00 -6.83 -3.75
N PHE A 24 9.86 -6.42 -3.24
CA PHE A 24 9.12 -5.26 -3.74
C PHE A 24 9.05 -4.19 -2.67
N GLN A 25 8.98 -2.94 -3.11
CA GLN A 25 8.55 -1.85 -2.27
C GLN A 25 7.18 -1.41 -2.74
N VAL A 26 6.19 -1.49 -1.87
CA VAL A 26 4.82 -1.13 -2.21
C VAL A 26 4.58 0.29 -1.72
N ASN A 27 4.38 1.20 -2.65
CA ASN A 27 4.12 2.60 -2.37
C ASN A 27 2.62 2.84 -2.45
N VAL A 28 2.05 3.42 -1.40
CA VAL A 28 0.63 3.74 -1.32
C VAL A 28 0.50 5.25 -1.16
N SER A 29 -0.35 5.87 -1.96
CA SER A 29 -0.67 7.28 -1.87
C SER A 29 -2.17 7.47 -1.80
N GLN A 30 -2.63 8.20 -0.79
CA GLN A 30 -4.05 8.47 -0.57
C GLN A 30 -4.24 9.92 -0.24
N ARG A 31 -5.15 10.59 -0.98
CA ARG A 31 -5.47 11.98 -0.72
C ARG A 31 -6.32 12.12 0.54
N LEU A 32 -5.95 13.06 1.38
CA LEU A 32 -6.69 13.39 2.59
C LEU A 32 -7.32 14.78 2.43
N CYS A 33 -8.66 14.82 2.44
CA CYS A 33 -9.41 16.07 2.40
C CYS A 33 -9.87 16.43 3.80
N GLU A 34 -8.95 17.01 4.58
CA GLU A 34 -9.21 17.41 5.94
C GLU A 34 -9.13 18.92 6.05
N LYS A 35 -10.08 19.53 6.76
CA LYS A 35 -10.13 20.97 6.96
C LYS A 35 -9.22 21.45 8.05
N SER A 36 -8.95 20.60 9.02
CA SER A 36 -8.13 20.96 10.18
C SER A 36 -6.68 20.54 9.96
N CYS A 37 -5.78 21.15 10.73
CA CYS A 37 -4.39 20.70 10.74
C CYS A 37 -4.31 19.29 11.28
N VAL A 38 -3.42 18.48 10.71
CA VAL A 38 -3.14 17.14 11.22
C VAL A 38 -1.93 17.23 12.14
N GLU A 39 -2.13 16.97 13.42
CA GLU A 39 -1.13 17.24 14.45
C GLU A 39 -0.04 16.20 14.55
N SER A 40 -0.30 14.99 14.07
CA SER A 40 0.65 13.89 14.20
C SER A 40 0.79 13.12 12.91
N GLN A 41 1.88 12.37 12.82
CA GLN A 41 2.06 11.44 11.70
C GLN A 41 0.97 10.36 11.74
N PRO A 42 0.49 9.94 10.57
CA PRO A 42 -0.53 8.91 10.52
C PRO A 42 0.03 7.54 10.89
N SER A 43 -0.83 6.66 11.35
CA SER A 43 -0.52 5.25 11.49
C SER A 43 -1.19 4.45 10.38
N PHE A 44 -0.52 3.42 9.92
CA PHE A 44 -1.06 2.52 8.91
C PHE A 44 -0.31 1.21 8.99
N VAL A 45 -1.03 0.13 9.26
CA VAL A 45 -0.47 -1.22 9.31
C VAL A 45 -1.23 -2.05 8.30
N PRO A 46 -0.75 -2.15 7.06
CA PRO A 46 -1.45 -2.89 6.02
C PRO A 46 -1.29 -4.40 6.19
N ARG A 47 -2.30 -5.13 5.76
CA ARG A 47 -2.26 -6.58 5.61
C ARG A 47 -2.29 -6.91 4.13
N PHE A 48 -1.48 -7.86 3.73
CA PHE A 48 -1.38 -8.30 2.35
C PHE A 48 -1.75 -9.77 2.26
N SER A 49 -2.51 -10.13 1.23
CA SER A 49 -2.86 -11.52 0.96
C SER A 49 -2.85 -11.77 -0.54
N VAL A 50 -2.48 -12.99 -0.92
CA VAL A 50 -2.50 -13.41 -2.32
C VAL A 50 -3.91 -13.88 -2.66
N LYS A 51 -4.54 -13.24 -3.64
CA LYS A 51 -5.87 -13.64 -4.11
C LYS A 51 -5.81 -14.67 -5.22
N SER A 52 -4.91 -14.47 -6.16
CA SER A 52 -4.80 -15.35 -7.31
C SER A 52 -3.45 -15.19 -7.98
N VAL A 53 -3.08 -16.17 -8.78
CA VAL A 53 -1.89 -16.13 -9.62
C VAL A 53 -2.31 -16.59 -11.01
N SER A 54 -1.93 -15.81 -12.03
CA SER A 54 -2.28 -16.10 -13.42
C SER A 54 -1.05 -16.08 -14.29
N ALA A 55 -1.01 -17.00 -15.25
CA ALA A 55 0.01 -16.99 -16.28
C ALA A 55 -0.33 -15.93 -17.33
N VAL A 56 0.65 -15.12 -17.71
CA VAL A 56 0.48 -14.06 -18.71
C VAL A 56 1.39 -14.25 -19.92
N GLY A 57 2.20 -15.28 -19.90
CA GLY A 57 3.12 -15.65 -20.97
C GLY A 57 3.96 -16.84 -20.53
N THR A 58 4.83 -17.33 -21.41
CA THR A 58 5.71 -18.44 -21.06
C THR A 58 6.70 -17.99 -19.97
N GLY A 59 6.59 -18.65 -18.81
CA GLY A 59 7.42 -18.30 -17.66
C GLY A 59 7.08 -16.97 -17.00
N GLN A 60 6.00 -16.32 -17.39
CA GLN A 60 5.59 -15.02 -16.88
C GLN A 60 4.26 -15.13 -16.16
N TYR A 61 4.20 -14.57 -14.96
CA TYR A 61 3.05 -14.70 -14.08
C TYR A 61 2.72 -13.34 -13.44
N VAL A 62 1.47 -13.21 -13.02
CA VAL A 62 1.00 -12.06 -12.26
C VAL A 62 0.28 -12.57 -11.03
N ALA A 63 0.72 -12.12 -9.87
CA ALA A 63 0.01 -12.35 -8.61
C ALA A 63 -0.90 -11.17 -8.32
N THR A 64 -2.17 -11.44 -8.03
CA THR A 64 -3.10 -10.43 -7.57
C THR A 64 -3.08 -10.43 -6.05
N ILE A 65 -2.72 -9.29 -5.48
CA ILE A 65 -2.54 -9.10 -4.04
C ILE A 65 -3.63 -8.18 -3.53
N HIS A 66 -4.24 -8.56 -2.42
CA HIS A 66 -5.17 -7.68 -1.71
C HIS A 66 -4.44 -6.98 -0.58
N ILE A 67 -4.55 -5.65 -0.54
CA ILE A 67 -4.07 -4.84 0.57
C ILE A 67 -5.26 -4.31 1.35
N GLU A 68 -5.20 -4.41 2.67
CA GLU A 68 -6.22 -3.89 3.55
C GLU A 68 -5.58 -3.27 4.77
N GLY A 69 -5.99 -2.07 5.11
CA GLY A 69 -5.49 -1.38 6.29
C GLY A 69 -6.26 -0.12 6.57
N VAL A 70 -6.09 0.41 7.77
CA VAL A 70 -6.74 1.63 8.21
C VAL A 70 -5.69 2.70 8.44
N ILE A 71 -5.86 3.83 7.78
CA ILE A 71 -5.08 5.04 8.06
C ILE A 71 -5.75 5.74 9.23
N ALA A 72 -5.01 5.94 10.31
CA ALA A 72 -5.49 6.72 11.45
C ALA A 72 -4.66 8.00 11.56
N TYR A 73 -5.33 9.12 11.67
CA TYR A 73 -4.69 10.43 11.79
C TYR A 73 -5.54 11.32 12.68
N THR A 74 -4.92 12.34 13.27
CA THR A 74 -5.58 13.21 14.25
C THR A 74 -5.59 14.65 13.76
N PRO A 75 -6.69 15.10 13.14
CA PRO A 75 -6.85 16.53 12.86
C PRO A 75 -7.27 17.28 14.11
N CYS A 76 -6.76 18.49 14.26
CA CYS A 76 -7.08 19.37 15.38
C CYS A 76 -7.57 20.71 14.88
N ASN A 77 -8.68 21.19 15.47
CA ASN A 77 -9.23 22.51 15.23
C ASN A 77 -9.27 23.24 16.57
N GLY A 78 -8.32 24.15 16.78
CA GLY A 78 -8.14 24.77 18.09
C GLY A 78 -7.74 23.75 19.15
N ASN A 79 -8.56 23.60 20.18
CA ASN A 79 -8.32 22.66 21.26
C ASN A 79 -9.03 21.32 21.08
N VAL A 80 -9.73 21.15 19.96
CA VAL A 80 -10.50 19.94 19.69
C VAL A 80 -9.73 19.05 18.72
N CYS A 81 -9.32 17.89 19.19
CA CYS A 81 -8.60 16.91 18.41
C CYS A 81 -9.35 15.58 18.47
N CYS A 82 -9.68 15.01 17.30
CA CYS A 82 -10.38 13.75 17.20
C CYS A 82 -9.67 12.87 16.19
N THR A 83 -9.39 11.64 16.54
CA THR A 83 -8.80 10.68 15.62
C THR A 83 -9.81 10.32 14.54
N LYS A 84 -9.40 10.40 13.29
CA LYS A 84 -10.15 9.96 12.13
C LYS A 84 -9.47 8.77 11.49
N THR A 85 -10.27 7.95 10.82
CA THR A 85 -9.77 6.77 10.14
C THR A 85 -10.26 6.74 8.70
N GLN A 86 -9.46 6.14 7.84
CA GLN A 86 -9.81 5.90 6.45
C GLN A 86 -9.35 4.52 6.05
N LEU A 87 -10.27 3.71 5.55
CA LEU A 87 -9.96 2.34 5.12
C LEU A 87 -9.35 2.34 3.73
N ILE A 88 -8.28 1.57 3.57
CA ILE A 88 -7.79 1.16 2.27
C ILE A 88 -8.06 -0.33 2.14
N SER A 89 -8.80 -0.71 1.10
CA SER A 89 -9.09 -2.11 0.80
C SER A 89 -9.19 -2.24 -0.71
N GLN A 90 -8.15 -2.74 -1.34
CA GLN A 90 -8.12 -2.88 -2.80
C GLN A 90 -7.07 -3.88 -3.24
N ASP A 91 -7.10 -4.21 -4.52
CA ASP A 91 -6.19 -5.18 -5.12
C ASP A 91 -5.14 -4.45 -5.95
N PHE A 92 -3.98 -5.06 -6.05
CA PHE A 92 -2.94 -4.66 -6.99
C PHE A 92 -2.21 -5.91 -7.49
N THR A 93 -1.38 -5.75 -8.49
CA THR A 93 -0.72 -6.89 -9.13
C THR A 93 0.79 -6.80 -9.00
N LEU A 94 1.42 -7.97 -8.85
CA LEU A 94 2.87 -8.12 -8.83
C LEU A 94 3.28 -9.05 -9.96
N PRO A 95 3.97 -8.57 -10.98
CA PRO A 95 4.51 -9.44 -12.03
C PRO A 95 5.78 -10.13 -11.54
N PHE A 96 5.93 -11.39 -11.92
CA PHE A 96 7.14 -12.15 -11.62
C PHE A 96 7.38 -13.21 -12.68
N THR A 97 8.58 -13.79 -12.68
CA THR A 97 8.95 -14.86 -13.59
C THR A 97 9.22 -16.14 -12.81
N SER A 98 8.95 -17.28 -13.43
CA SER A 98 9.24 -18.58 -12.83
C SER A 98 9.55 -19.58 -13.93
N ALA A 99 10.57 -20.40 -13.71
CA ALA A 99 10.95 -21.45 -14.64
C ALA A 99 9.95 -22.63 -14.63
N THR A 100 9.19 -22.76 -13.55
CA THR A 100 8.19 -23.80 -13.36
C THR A 100 6.85 -23.18 -13.00
N VAL A 101 5.77 -23.94 -13.19
CA VAL A 101 4.44 -23.49 -12.78
C VAL A 101 4.42 -23.35 -11.26
N PRO A 102 4.08 -22.16 -10.72
CA PRO A 102 4.05 -21.97 -9.27
C PRO A 102 3.01 -22.85 -8.61
N THR A 103 3.38 -23.50 -7.51
CA THR A 103 2.48 -24.31 -6.71
C THR A 103 2.04 -23.61 -5.43
N ALA A 104 2.86 -22.67 -4.94
CA ALA A 104 2.53 -21.87 -3.77
C ALA A 104 3.16 -20.51 -3.92
N VAL A 105 2.37 -19.46 -3.69
CA VAL A 105 2.85 -18.06 -3.71
C VAL A 105 2.41 -17.41 -2.42
N THR A 106 3.37 -16.86 -1.69
CA THR A 106 3.12 -16.22 -0.41
C THR A 106 3.76 -14.83 -0.37
N VAL A 107 3.18 -13.94 0.44
CA VAL A 107 3.72 -12.61 0.64
C VAL A 107 3.92 -12.34 2.13
N VAL A 108 5.01 -11.64 2.45
CA VAL A 108 5.31 -11.21 3.81
C VAL A 108 5.68 -9.74 3.75
N ALA A 109 5.00 -8.94 4.57
CA ALA A 109 5.25 -7.50 4.64
C ALA A 109 6.20 -7.17 5.78
N GLY A 110 7.09 -6.24 5.54
CA GLY A 110 7.90 -5.61 6.59
C GLY A 110 7.17 -4.43 7.21
N VAL A 111 7.90 -3.60 7.93
CA VAL A 111 7.35 -2.43 8.61
C VAL A 111 7.12 -1.30 7.61
N SER A 112 5.92 -0.73 7.64
CA SER A 112 5.57 0.42 6.80
C SER A 112 6.17 1.71 7.37
N VAL A 113 6.64 2.58 6.48
CA VAL A 113 6.99 3.96 6.80
C VAL A 113 5.87 4.84 6.27
N ASN A 114 5.25 5.63 7.15
CA ASN A 114 4.07 6.42 6.84
C ASN A 114 4.34 7.88 7.10
N VAL A 115 3.98 8.73 6.14
CA VAL A 115 4.14 10.17 6.27
C VAL A 115 2.94 10.88 5.64
N ILE A 116 2.75 12.15 6.00
CA ILE A 116 1.85 13.04 5.30
C ILE A 116 2.69 13.99 4.47
N ALA A 117 2.52 13.93 3.15
CA ALA A 117 3.19 14.81 2.21
C ALA A 117 2.36 16.08 2.02
N GLY A 118 3.03 17.20 1.82
CA GLY A 118 2.41 18.50 1.70
C GLY A 118 2.25 19.20 3.04
N SER A 119 1.53 20.32 3.05
CA SER A 119 1.28 21.06 4.28
C SER A 119 0.25 20.35 5.14
N MET A 120 0.55 20.16 6.42
CA MET A 120 -0.37 19.49 7.35
C MET A 120 -1.60 20.33 7.67
N CYS A 121 -1.61 21.60 7.30
CA CYS A 121 -2.73 22.51 7.50
C CYS A 121 -3.46 22.88 6.20
N GLN A 122 -3.07 22.29 5.08
CA GLN A 122 -3.64 22.63 3.78
C GLN A 122 -4.78 21.67 3.42
N GLN A 123 -5.97 22.23 3.21
CA GLN A 123 -7.16 21.43 2.88
C GLN A 123 -7.01 20.74 1.52
N CYS A 124 -7.33 19.46 1.49
CA CYS A 124 -7.40 18.62 0.29
C CYS A 124 -6.10 18.57 -0.55
N SER A 125 -5.00 19.10 -0.03
CA SER A 125 -3.70 19.06 -0.70
C SER A 125 -2.71 18.15 -0.01
N ARG A 126 -3.14 17.49 1.06
CA ARG A 126 -2.31 16.55 1.80
C ARG A 126 -2.46 15.17 1.21
N ASN A 127 -1.34 14.46 1.13
CA ASN A 127 -1.34 13.08 0.73
C ASN A 127 -0.76 12.23 1.84
N PHE A 128 -1.47 11.18 2.20
CA PHE A 128 -0.89 10.09 2.97
C PHE A 128 -0.02 9.28 2.03
N VAL A 129 1.22 9.03 2.42
CA VAL A 129 2.17 8.24 1.65
C VAL A 129 2.74 7.16 2.57
N SER A 130 2.70 5.93 2.10
CA SER A 130 3.24 4.77 2.82
C SER A 130 4.17 4.00 1.91
N GLU A 131 5.28 3.54 2.47
CA GLU A 131 6.20 2.63 1.81
C GLU A 131 6.32 1.37 2.65
N THR A 132 6.00 0.22 2.06
CA THR A 132 6.05 -1.06 2.74
C THR A 132 6.90 -2.03 1.94
N PRO A 133 7.94 -2.62 2.54
CA PRO A 133 8.66 -3.72 1.89
C PRO A 133 7.78 -4.96 1.88
N LEU A 134 7.71 -5.62 0.72
CA LEU A 134 6.91 -6.82 0.53
C LEU A 134 7.77 -7.88 -0.15
N THR A 135 7.85 -9.05 0.48
CA THR A 135 8.59 -10.18 -0.08
C THR A 135 7.61 -11.19 -0.65
N LEU A 136 7.78 -11.50 -1.94
CA LEU A 136 6.99 -12.51 -2.64
C LEU A 136 7.83 -13.77 -2.78
N THR A 137 7.36 -14.87 -2.21
CA THR A 137 8.02 -16.16 -2.29
C THR A 137 7.20 -17.09 -3.16
N VAL A 138 7.88 -17.69 -4.15
CA VAL A 138 7.27 -18.61 -5.13
C VAL A 138 7.89 -19.97 -4.96
N ALA A 139 7.04 -20.96 -4.75
CA ALA A 139 7.45 -22.35 -4.65
C ALA A 139 6.95 -23.18 -5.83
#